data_adb7b923107f3a71ac9ad429ec82cbe9
#
_entry.id   adb7b923107f3a71ac9ad429ec82cbe9
#
_cell.length_a   1.000
_cell.length_b   1.000
_cell.length_c   1.000
_cell.angle_alpha   90.00
_cell.angle_beta   90.00
_cell.angle_gamma   90.00
#
_symmetry.space_group_name_H-M   'P 1'
#
loop_
_entity.id
_entity.type
_entity.pdbx_description
1 polymer ?
#
loop_
_entity_poly.entity_id
_entity_poly.type
_entity_poly.pdbx_seq_one_letter_code
_entity_poly.pdbx_strand_id
1 'polypeptide(L)'
;MKSADEIGNAIKGLASAYDLQIIYAFGSRAAEARDFTAGTIGRMSPGSSDLDIGVKSARRLTVQEKVEIAVFFEDLFGVSRTDVVVISEAPVSLAFRIVTGELFYAQDPTYEAEYQLYIMRMAADLAPYEKEMTRLTLGA
;
A
#
# COMPACT_ATOMS: atom_id res chain seq x y z
N MET A 1 7.80 22.87 4.00
CA MET A 1 6.87 21.96 3.31
C MET A 1 7.57 21.36 2.11
N LYS A 2 7.50 20.05 1.94
CA LYS A 2 8.17 19.38 0.82
C LYS A 2 7.35 19.52 -0.45
N SER A 3 8.04 19.72 -1.59
CA SER A 3 7.40 19.70 -2.89
C SER A 3 7.06 18.26 -3.31
N ALA A 4 6.23 18.14 -4.35
CA ALA A 4 5.89 16.82 -4.91
C ALA A 4 7.17 16.06 -5.35
N ASP A 5 8.12 16.74 -5.95
CA ASP A 5 9.38 16.12 -6.37
C ASP A 5 10.21 15.64 -5.17
N GLU A 6 10.27 16.43 -4.09
CA GLU A 6 10.97 16.03 -2.87
C GLU A 6 10.33 14.81 -2.23
N ILE A 7 9.00 14.75 -2.18
CA ILE A 7 8.26 13.62 -1.65
C ILE A 7 8.50 12.38 -2.51
N GLY A 8 8.41 12.51 -3.83
CA GLY A 8 8.67 11.42 -4.76
C GLY A 8 10.09 10.88 -4.64
N ASN A 9 11.07 11.76 -4.51
CA ASN A 9 12.47 11.36 -4.35
C ASN A 9 12.71 10.66 -3.01
N ALA A 10 12.04 11.11 -1.95
CA ALA A 10 12.15 10.46 -0.64
C ALA A 10 11.59 9.03 -0.68
N ILE A 11 10.44 8.85 -1.33
CA ILE A 11 9.83 7.52 -1.49
C ILE A 11 10.73 6.62 -2.34
N LYS A 12 11.30 7.14 -3.41
CA LYS A 12 12.22 6.39 -4.27
C LYS A 12 13.47 5.96 -3.50
N GLY A 13 14.01 6.83 -2.66
CA GLY A 13 15.14 6.50 -1.80
C GLY A 13 14.83 5.40 -0.80
N LEU A 14 13.66 5.45 -0.19
CA LEU A 14 13.18 4.38 0.69
C LEU A 14 13.10 3.05 -0.07
N ALA A 15 12.48 3.07 -1.24
CA ALA A 15 12.31 1.87 -2.05
C ALA A 15 13.67 1.22 -2.38
N SER A 16 14.65 2.04 -2.73
CA SER A 16 16.00 1.58 -3.01
C SER A 16 16.66 0.94 -1.79
N ALA A 17 16.47 1.54 -0.60
CA ALA A 17 17.08 1.06 0.63
C ALA A 17 16.56 -0.31 1.08
N TYR A 18 15.29 -0.60 0.81
CA TYR A 18 14.63 -1.83 1.25
C TYR A 18 14.26 -2.78 0.12
N ASP A 19 14.75 -2.53 -1.08
CA ASP A 19 14.47 -3.34 -2.28
C ASP A 19 12.97 -3.45 -2.56
N LEU A 20 12.23 -2.36 -2.38
CA LEU A 20 10.82 -2.32 -2.67
C LEU A 20 10.60 -2.14 -4.16
N GLN A 21 9.75 -2.97 -4.74
CA GLN A 21 9.41 -2.93 -6.15
C GLN A 21 8.15 -2.12 -6.43
N ILE A 22 7.21 -2.14 -5.48
CA ILE A 22 5.90 -1.47 -5.61
C ILE A 22 5.48 -0.95 -4.24
N ILE A 23 4.91 0.25 -4.22
CA ILE A 23 4.33 0.84 -3.01
C ILE A 23 2.97 1.42 -3.35
N TYR A 24 1.94 1.04 -2.59
CA TYR A 24 0.59 1.59 -2.67
C TYR A 24 0.19 2.20 -1.33
N ALA A 25 -0.72 3.19 -1.38
CA ALA A 25 -1.53 3.55 -0.24
C ALA A 25 -2.94 2.97 -0.46
N PHE A 26 -3.57 2.51 0.60
CA PHE A 26 -4.91 1.96 0.52
C PHE A 26 -5.71 2.35 1.76
N GLY A 27 -6.98 1.97 1.81
CA GLY A 27 -7.85 2.27 2.94
C GLY A 27 -8.35 3.71 2.95
N SER A 28 -8.83 4.14 4.11
CA SER A 28 -9.61 5.39 4.24
C SER A 28 -8.80 6.66 3.98
N ARG A 29 -7.48 6.64 4.14
CA ARG A 29 -6.64 7.82 3.93
C ARG A 29 -5.87 7.82 2.62
N ALA A 30 -6.13 6.85 1.73
CA ALA A 30 -5.38 6.70 0.49
C ALA A 30 -5.54 7.91 -0.45
N ALA A 31 -6.76 8.42 -0.61
CA ALA A 31 -7.02 9.56 -1.49
C ALA A 31 -6.32 10.83 -0.98
N GLU A 32 -6.38 11.08 0.32
CA GLU A 32 -5.71 12.23 0.93
C GLU A 32 -4.18 12.11 0.77
N ALA A 33 -3.64 10.90 0.99
CA ALA A 33 -2.21 10.64 0.83
C ALA A 33 -1.77 10.86 -0.63
N ARG A 34 -2.58 10.43 -1.60
CA ARG A 34 -2.33 10.71 -3.02
C ARG A 34 -2.24 12.22 -3.27
N ASP A 35 -3.18 12.98 -2.76
CA ASP A 35 -3.19 14.43 -2.93
C ASP A 35 -1.97 15.09 -2.29
N PHE A 36 -1.52 14.56 -1.16
CA PHE A 36 -0.30 15.02 -0.51
C PHE A 36 0.93 14.77 -1.39
N THR A 37 1.07 13.56 -1.95
CA THR A 37 2.21 13.23 -2.82
C THR A 37 2.20 14.02 -4.11
N ALA A 38 1.02 14.37 -4.62
CA ALA A 38 0.87 15.18 -5.83
C ALA A 38 1.12 16.67 -5.59
N GLY A 39 1.27 17.08 -4.33
CA GLY A 39 1.44 18.50 -3.98
C GLY A 39 0.15 19.30 -4.01
N THR A 40 -0.99 18.64 -4.15
CA THR A 40 -2.31 19.28 -4.19
C THR A 40 -2.70 19.85 -2.82
N ILE A 41 -2.30 19.15 -1.74
CA ILE A 41 -2.46 19.61 -0.37
C ILE A 41 -1.10 19.69 0.29
N GLY A 42 -0.92 20.63 1.23
CA GLY A 42 0.37 20.86 1.88
C GLY A 42 0.64 19.94 3.05
N ARG A 43 -0.39 19.34 3.61
CA ARG A 43 -0.27 18.41 4.74
C ARG A 43 -1.51 17.52 4.83
N MET A 44 -1.33 16.37 5.48
CA MET A 44 -2.46 15.49 5.80
C MET A 44 -3.28 16.10 6.94
N SER A 45 -4.59 15.89 6.91
CA SER A 45 -5.47 16.36 7.98
C SER A 45 -5.18 15.60 9.26
N PRO A 46 -5.35 16.25 10.44
CA PRO A 46 -5.28 15.52 11.71
C PRO A 46 -6.48 14.58 11.80
N GLY A 47 -6.22 13.29 11.84
CA GLY A 47 -7.26 12.28 11.91
C GLY A 47 -6.85 11.14 12.81
N SER A 48 -7.84 10.39 13.28
CA SER A 48 -7.60 9.22 14.12
C SER A 48 -7.32 7.95 13.33
N SER A 49 -7.59 7.98 12.01
CA SER A 49 -7.36 6.82 11.15
C SER A 49 -5.90 6.69 10.80
N ASP A 50 -5.42 5.44 10.74
CA ASP A 50 -4.06 5.14 10.32
C ASP A 50 -3.88 5.35 8.81
N LEU A 51 -2.66 5.67 8.41
CA LEU A 51 -2.27 5.61 7.00
C LEU A 51 -1.87 4.17 6.70
N ASP A 52 -2.48 3.57 5.70
CA ASP A 52 -2.23 2.17 5.32
C ASP A 52 -1.37 2.12 4.06
N ILE A 53 -0.21 1.46 4.15
CA ILE A 53 0.76 1.33 3.07
C ILE A 53 0.96 -0.16 2.75
N GLY A 54 0.85 -0.50 1.47
CA GLY A 54 1.16 -1.84 0.99
C GLY A 54 2.43 -1.84 0.16
N VAL A 55 3.32 -2.79 0.41
CA VAL A 55 4.59 -2.88 -0.30
C VAL A 55 4.81 -4.27 -0.88
N LYS A 56 5.46 -4.32 -2.05
CA LYS A 56 6.00 -5.55 -2.64
C LYS A 56 7.51 -5.39 -2.71
N SER A 57 8.24 -6.26 -2.04
CA SER A 57 9.70 -6.21 -2.05
C SER A 57 10.29 -7.37 -2.86
N ALA A 58 11.52 -7.19 -3.33
CA ALA A 58 12.25 -8.23 -4.06
C ALA A 58 12.75 -9.33 -3.11
N ARG A 59 12.82 -9.03 -1.80
CA ARG A 59 13.27 -9.94 -0.76
C ARG A 59 12.33 -9.89 0.43
N ARG A 60 12.45 -10.86 1.32
CA ARG A 60 11.68 -10.85 2.56
C ARG A 60 12.16 -9.71 3.46
N LEU A 61 11.21 -8.96 4.00
CA LEU A 61 11.49 -7.90 4.96
C LEU A 61 11.43 -8.46 6.38
N THR A 62 12.35 -7.99 7.23
CA THR A 62 12.31 -8.32 8.66
C THR A 62 11.25 -7.46 9.36
N VAL A 63 10.86 -7.85 10.57
CA VAL A 63 9.94 -7.04 11.39
C VAL A 63 10.53 -5.65 11.64
N GLN A 64 11.83 -5.59 11.93
CA GLN A 64 12.52 -4.31 12.15
C GLN A 64 12.44 -3.41 10.92
N GLU A 65 12.64 -3.97 9.72
CA GLU A 65 12.54 -3.21 8.48
C GLU A 65 11.13 -2.69 8.24
N LYS A 66 10.11 -3.49 8.55
CA LYS A 66 8.70 -3.05 8.44
C LYS A 66 8.42 -1.86 9.35
N VAL A 67 8.97 -1.89 10.57
CA VAL A 67 8.83 -0.78 11.52
C VAL A 67 9.54 0.46 10.99
N GLU A 68 10.74 0.32 10.45
CA GLU A 68 11.50 1.43 9.87
C GLU A 68 10.76 2.08 8.71
N ILE A 69 10.14 1.27 7.86
CA ILE A 69 9.33 1.76 6.76
C ILE A 69 8.11 2.53 7.28
N ALA A 70 7.44 2.00 8.30
CA ALA A 70 6.29 2.67 8.91
C ALA A 70 6.67 4.03 9.47
N VAL A 71 7.79 4.11 10.22
CA VAL A 71 8.28 5.36 10.79
C VAL A 71 8.64 6.37 9.69
N PHE A 72 9.25 5.90 8.60
CA PHE A 72 9.56 6.76 7.47
C PHE A 72 8.29 7.44 6.92
N PHE A 73 7.22 6.68 6.73
CA PHE A 73 5.97 7.24 6.21
C PHE A 73 5.28 8.14 7.23
N GLU A 74 5.36 7.81 8.52
CA GLU A 74 4.84 8.69 9.58
C GLU A 74 5.52 10.06 9.52
N ASP A 75 6.83 10.07 9.41
CA ASP A 75 7.61 11.31 9.36
C ASP A 75 7.35 12.07 8.06
N LEU A 76 7.33 11.39 6.93
CA LEU A 76 7.16 12.03 5.63
C LEU A 76 5.77 12.65 5.49
N PHE A 77 4.73 11.94 5.92
CA PHE A 77 3.34 12.38 5.77
C PHE A 77 2.83 13.18 6.96
N GLY A 78 3.60 13.23 8.06
CA GLY A 78 3.18 13.94 9.26
C GLY A 78 1.97 13.32 9.92
N VAL A 79 1.86 11.99 9.88
CA VAL A 79 0.77 11.25 10.49
C VAL A 79 1.27 10.53 11.74
N SER A 80 0.36 10.28 12.70
CA SER A 80 0.75 9.66 13.97
C SER A 80 1.01 8.18 13.86
N ARG A 81 0.40 7.49 12.89
CA ARG A 81 0.55 6.04 12.75
C ARG A 81 0.39 5.58 11.30
N THR A 82 1.27 4.69 10.89
CA THR A 82 1.22 4.04 9.58
C THR A 82 1.28 2.53 9.79
N ASP A 83 0.37 1.81 9.14
CA ASP A 83 0.42 0.36 9.07
C ASP A 83 1.05 -0.05 7.73
N VAL A 84 2.05 -0.93 7.78
CA VAL A 84 2.74 -1.43 6.59
C VAL A 84 2.39 -2.90 6.41
N VAL A 85 1.85 -3.23 5.24
CA VAL A 85 1.48 -4.59 4.87
C VAL A 85 2.34 -5.03 3.68
N VAL A 86 2.98 -6.18 3.80
CA VAL A 86 3.68 -6.80 2.67
C VAL A 86 2.65 -7.55 1.84
N ILE A 87 2.44 -7.13 0.60
CA ILE A 87 1.33 -7.60 -0.23
C ILE A 87 1.38 -9.12 -0.43
N SER A 88 2.59 -9.67 -0.65
CA SER A 88 2.78 -11.10 -0.87
C SER A 88 2.50 -11.97 0.36
N GLU A 89 2.45 -11.36 1.55
CA GLU A 89 2.15 -12.04 2.82
C GLU A 89 0.68 -11.87 3.23
N ALA A 90 -0.08 -11.09 2.49
CA ALA A 90 -1.46 -10.75 2.83
C ALA A 90 -2.45 -11.77 2.24
N PRO A 91 -3.61 -11.96 2.88
CA PRO A 91 -4.72 -12.70 2.24
C PRO A 91 -5.12 -12.03 0.92
N VAL A 92 -5.63 -12.81 -0.02
CA VAL A 92 -5.96 -12.32 -1.36
C VAL A 92 -6.94 -11.15 -1.32
N SER A 93 -7.94 -11.19 -0.44
CA SER A 93 -8.90 -10.10 -0.31
C SER A 93 -8.25 -8.78 0.10
N LEU A 94 -7.28 -8.83 1.00
CA LEU A 94 -6.52 -7.65 1.40
C LEU A 94 -5.57 -7.21 0.30
N ALA A 95 -4.86 -8.15 -0.33
CA ALA A 95 -3.98 -7.84 -1.47
C ALA A 95 -4.74 -7.14 -2.59
N PHE A 96 -5.97 -7.57 -2.87
CA PHE A 96 -6.84 -6.93 -3.86
C PHE A 96 -7.16 -5.48 -3.49
N ARG A 97 -7.50 -5.23 -2.23
CA ARG A 97 -7.75 -3.86 -1.75
C ARG A 97 -6.51 -2.98 -1.89
N ILE A 98 -5.33 -3.54 -1.65
CA ILE A 98 -4.07 -2.79 -1.76
C ILE A 98 -3.80 -2.40 -3.21
N VAL A 99 -3.82 -3.36 -4.13
CA VAL A 99 -3.44 -3.10 -5.53
C VAL A 99 -4.48 -2.27 -6.28
N THR A 100 -5.69 -2.13 -5.76
CA THR A 100 -6.71 -1.23 -6.31
C THR A 100 -6.74 0.13 -5.61
N GLY A 101 -5.79 0.38 -4.69
CA GLY A 101 -5.62 1.66 -4.03
C GLY A 101 -4.85 2.66 -4.88
N GLU A 102 -4.03 3.48 -4.23
CA GLU A 102 -3.27 4.54 -4.89
C GLU A 102 -1.81 4.14 -5.04
N LEU A 103 -1.33 4.07 -6.28
CA LEU A 103 0.06 3.71 -6.56
C LEU A 103 0.98 4.89 -6.22
N PHE A 104 1.96 4.65 -5.34
CA PHE A 104 2.95 5.65 -4.96
C PHE A 104 4.29 5.44 -5.68
N TYR A 105 4.65 4.19 -5.95
CA TYR A 105 5.95 3.88 -6.55
C TYR A 105 5.89 2.54 -7.27
N ALA A 106 6.48 2.51 -8.45
CA ALA A 106 6.72 1.29 -9.20
C ALA A 106 8.13 1.35 -9.76
N GLN A 107 9.00 0.43 -9.34
CA GLN A 107 10.36 0.32 -9.88
C GLN A 107 10.31 0.04 -11.39
N ASP A 108 9.41 -0.84 -11.80
CA ASP A 108 9.12 -1.18 -13.18
C ASP A 108 7.61 -1.12 -13.38
N PRO A 109 7.10 -0.12 -14.12
CA PRO A 109 5.65 0.02 -14.34
C PRO A 109 5.01 -1.19 -15.00
N THR A 110 5.72 -1.90 -15.88
CA THR A 110 5.20 -3.10 -16.52
C THR A 110 5.03 -4.22 -15.50
N TYR A 111 6.02 -4.43 -14.64
CA TYR A 111 5.94 -5.42 -13.57
C TYR A 111 4.79 -5.10 -12.62
N GLU A 112 4.61 -3.83 -12.27
CA GLU A 112 3.50 -3.40 -11.39
C GLU A 112 2.15 -3.75 -12.03
N ALA A 113 1.96 -3.43 -13.30
CA ALA A 113 0.71 -3.73 -14.00
C ALA A 113 0.45 -5.25 -14.05
N GLU A 114 1.46 -6.03 -14.32
CA GLU A 114 1.36 -7.50 -14.34
C GLU A 114 1.02 -8.05 -12.96
N TYR A 115 1.65 -7.53 -11.92
CA TYR A 115 1.40 -7.95 -10.54
C TYR A 115 -0.02 -7.60 -10.12
N GLN A 116 -0.48 -6.40 -10.44
CA GLN A 116 -1.86 -5.98 -10.17
C GLN A 116 -2.86 -6.93 -10.82
N LEU A 117 -2.66 -7.24 -12.11
CA LEU A 117 -3.53 -8.17 -12.82
C LEU A 117 -3.51 -9.57 -12.21
N TYR A 118 -2.34 -10.04 -11.78
CA TYR A 118 -2.20 -11.34 -11.12
C TYR A 118 -3.05 -11.39 -9.84
N ILE A 119 -2.97 -10.37 -8.98
CA ILE A 119 -3.75 -10.31 -7.75
C ILE A 119 -5.24 -10.19 -8.06
N MET A 120 -5.62 -9.36 -9.03
CA MET A 120 -7.03 -9.19 -9.43
C MET A 120 -7.61 -10.50 -9.96
N ARG A 121 -6.82 -11.26 -10.72
CA ARG A 121 -7.23 -12.56 -11.24
C ARG A 121 -7.43 -13.58 -10.12
N MET A 122 -6.49 -13.63 -9.17
CA MET A 122 -6.63 -14.50 -8.01
C MET A 122 -7.89 -14.17 -7.20
N ALA A 123 -8.15 -12.88 -6.99
CA ALA A 123 -9.34 -12.44 -6.25
C ALA A 123 -10.61 -12.83 -7.00
N ALA A 124 -10.64 -12.68 -8.33
CA ALA A 124 -11.77 -13.07 -9.15
C ALA A 124 -12.02 -14.59 -9.11
N ASP A 125 -10.97 -15.38 -9.13
CA ASP A 125 -11.06 -16.86 -9.07
C ASP A 125 -11.59 -17.32 -7.72
N LEU A 126 -11.26 -16.64 -6.63
CA LEU A 126 -11.69 -17.01 -5.28
C LEU A 126 -13.06 -16.44 -4.90
N ALA A 127 -13.53 -15.38 -5.56
CA ALA A 127 -14.78 -14.72 -5.19
C ALA A 127 -16.00 -15.66 -5.13
N PRO A 128 -16.24 -16.55 -6.11
CA PRO A 128 -17.36 -17.49 -6.01
C PRO A 128 -17.24 -18.43 -4.83
N TYR A 129 -16.02 -18.90 -4.54
CA TYR A 129 -15.76 -19.80 -3.41
C TYR A 129 -16.01 -19.10 -2.08
N GLU A 130 -15.50 -17.89 -1.92
CA GLU A 130 -15.70 -17.09 -0.70
C GLU A 130 -17.18 -16.80 -0.48
N LYS A 131 -17.92 -16.50 -1.54
CA LYS A 131 -19.35 -16.24 -1.48
C LYS A 131 -20.11 -17.49 -1.00
N GLU A 132 -19.76 -18.66 -1.50
CA GLU A 132 -20.39 -19.93 -1.09
C GLU A 132 -20.07 -20.24 0.37
N MET A 133 -18.84 -20.05 0.80
CA MET A 133 -18.43 -20.25 2.19
C MET A 133 -19.17 -19.32 3.14
N THR A 134 -19.35 -18.06 2.74
CA THR A 134 -20.12 -17.09 3.52
C THR A 134 -21.57 -17.53 3.67
N ARG A 135 -22.18 -17.96 2.57
CA ARG A 135 -23.57 -18.47 2.58
C ARG A 135 -23.74 -19.65 3.54
N LEU A 136 -22.83 -20.61 3.49
CA LEU A 136 -22.86 -21.78 4.36
C LEU A 136 -22.67 -21.41 5.82
N THR A 137 -21.74 -20.50 6.11
CA THR A 137 -21.42 -20.05 7.47
C THR A 137 -22.58 -19.30 8.10
N LEU A 138 -23.32 -18.50 7.33
CA LEU A 138 -24.45 -17.73 7.83
C LEU A 138 -25.73 -18.56 7.97
N GLY A 139 -25.67 -19.84 7.72
CA GLY A 139 -26.79 -20.75 7.92
C GLY A 139 -27.92 -20.59 6.94
N ALA A 140 -27.58 -20.15 5.76
CA ALA A 140 -28.56 -19.97 4.71
C ALA A 140 -29.09 -21.33 4.21
#